data_73780dd98c4d6150c6bbe75ba7216d6b
#
_entry.id   73780dd98c4d6150c6bbe75ba7216d6b
#
_cell.length_a   1.000
_cell.length_b   1.000
_cell.length_c   1.000
_cell.angle_alpha   90.00
_cell.angle_beta   90.00
_cell.angle_gamma   90.00
#
_symmetry.space_group_name_H-M   'P 1'
#
loop_
_entity.id
_entity.type
_entity.pdbx_description
1 polymer ?
#
loop_
_entity_poly.entity_id
_entity_poly.type
_entity_poly.pdbx_seq_one_letter_code
_entity_poly.pdbx_strand_id
1 'polypeptide(L)'
;LEADHYLGRCALYGPSLRYVAELDGQYVALIAFGVAALHIKARDRWIGWSPRQRARRLGLVANNSRFLVLPEREKLPNLASRVLGLVLRRLSDDWLKLHGKPILVVETFVDETRYRGTCYKACGFVAIGARLASLDQAATSHGAR
;
A
#
# COMPACT_ATOMS: atom_id res chain seq x y z
N LEU A 1 16.65 12.34 -4.65
CA LEU A 1 17.20 13.00 -3.45
C LEU A 1 16.12 13.73 -2.65
N GLU A 2 15.28 14.57 -3.28
CA GLU A 2 14.17 15.22 -2.58
C GLU A 2 13.08 14.24 -2.15
N ALA A 3 12.83 13.22 -2.94
CA ALA A 3 11.84 12.21 -2.63
C ALA A 3 12.26 11.32 -1.44
N ASP A 4 13.51 10.96 -1.35
CA ASP A 4 14.05 10.26 -0.18
C ASP A 4 13.96 11.12 1.09
N HIS A 5 14.16 12.41 0.95
CA HIS A 5 14.06 13.35 2.06
C HIS A 5 12.62 13.52 2.54
N TYR A 6 11.66 13.53 1.61
CA TYR A 6 10.23 13.61 1.91
C TYR A 6 9.74 12.34 2.63
N LEU A 7 10.13 11.17 2.16
CA LEU A 7 9.79 9.90 2.79
C LEU A 7 10.54 9.67 4.11
N GLY A 8 11.73 10.22 4.26
CA GLY A 8 12.51 10.15 5.51
C GLY A 8 11.87 10.90 6.67
N ARG A 9 11.03 11.90 6.39
CA ARG A 9 10.30 12.66 7.41
C ARG A 9 8.99 12.02 7.86
N CYS A 10 8.43 11.13 7.08
CA CYS A 10 7.30 10.32 7.53
C CYS A 10 7.83 9.18 8.38
N ALA A 11 7.79 9.36 9.68
CA ALA A 11 8.13 8.29 10.61
C ALA A 11 7.16 7.13 10.42
N LEU A 12 7.62 6.11 9.72
CA LEU A 12 6.94 4.83 9.67
C LEU A 12 7.36 4.06 10.92
N TYR A 13 6.43 3.89 11.83
CA TYR A 13 6.66 3.11 13.03
C TYR A 13 6.66 1.61 12.67
N GLY A 14 7.67 0.89 13.15
CA GLY A 14 7.80 -0.55 12.93
C GLY A 14 8.36 -0.91 11.55
N PRO A 15 8.19 -2.18 11.14
CA PRO A 15 8.70 -2.66 9.86
C PRO A 15 8.16 -1.85 8.68
N SER A 16 9.04 -1.51 7.77
CA SER A 16 8.69 -0.74 6.57
C SER A 16 9.59 -1.11 5.40
N LEU A 17 9.13 -0.80 4.19
CA LEU A 17 9.89 -1.03 2.97
C LEU A 17 9.49 0.03 1.94
N ARG A 18 10.47 0.56 1.25
CA ARG A 18 10.28 1.59 0.24
C ARG A 18 10.91 1.14 -1.07
N TYR A 19 10.21 1.47 -2.15
CA TYR A 19 10.69 1.22 -3.49
C TYR A 19 10.71 2.51 -4.29
N VAL A 20 11.72 2.63 -5.11
CA VAL A 20 11.84 3.68 -6.13
C VAL A 20 11.75 3.01 -7.48
N ALA A 21 10.84 3.46 -8.32
CA ALA A 21 10.74 2.97 -9.69
C ALA A 21 11.52 3.88 -10.63
N GLU A 22 12.30 3.26 -11.50
CA GLU A 22 13.06 3.94 -12.54
C GLU A 22 12.58 3.55 -13.91
N LEU A 23 12.57 4.51 -14.82
CA LEU A 23 12.32 4.29 -16.24
C LEU A 23 13.37 5.07 -17.03
N ASP A 24 14.12 4.36 -17.88
CA ASP A 24 15.21 4.95 -18.69
C ASP A 24 16.22 5.74 -17.87
N GLY A 25 16.58 5.22 -16.70
CA GLY A 25 17.54 5.82 -15.78
C GLY A 25 17.03 6.99 -14.96
N GLN A 26 15.74 7.28 -15.02
CA GLN A 26 15.11 8.37 -14.26
C GLN A 26 14.08 7.84 -13.27
N TYR A 27 14.01 8.44 -12.09
CA TYR A 27 12.99 8.13 -11.10
C TYR A 27 11.61 8.57 -11.61
N VAL A 28 10.65 7.66 -11.54
CA VAL A 28 9.28 7.91 -12.01
C VAL A 28 8.22 7.76 -10.92
N ALA A 29 8.50 6.96 -9.90
CA ALA A 29 7.56 6.73 -8.82
C ALA A 29 8.24 6.30 -7.54
N LEU A 30 7.53 6.52 -6.43
CA LEU A 30 7.91 6.07 -5.10
C LEU A 30 6.74 5.33 -4.48
N ILE A 31 7.00 4.21 -3.86
CA ILE A 31 5.98 3.44 -3.17
C ILE A 31 6.52 2.92 -1.84
N ALA A 32 5.74 3.05 -0.78
CA ALA A 32 6.14 2.67 0.56
C ALA A 32 5.08 1.79 1.22
N PHE A 33 5.56 0.85 1.99
CA PHE A 33 4.76 -0.07 2.78
C PHE A 33 5.16 0.01 4.24
N GLY A 34 4.21 -0.16 5.12
CA GLY A 34 4.42 -0.19 6.55
C GLY A 34 3.52 -1.21 7.22
N VAL A 35 3.45 -1.15 8.53
CA VAL A 35 2.59 -2.04 9.30
C VAL A 35 1.11 -1.76 9.03
N ALA A 36 0.31 -2.82 9.06
CA ALA A 36 -1.13 -2.71 8.92
C ALA A 36 -1.75 -1.97 10.10
N ALA A 37 -2.83 -1.26 9.84
CA ALA A 37 -3.60 -0.64 10.91
C ALA A 37 -4.23 -1.70 11.82
N LEU A 38 -4.19 -1.46 13.13
CA LEU A 38 -4.60 -2.46 14.12
C LEU A 38 -6.10 -2.78 14.04
N HIS A 39 -6.93 -1.77 13.91
CA HIS A 39 -8.38 -1.92 13.95
C HIS A 39 -9.04 -1.47 12.64
N ILE A 40 -9.31 -2.43 11.77
CA ILE A 40 -10.09 -2.22 10.54
C ILE A 40 -11.13 -3.31 10.45
N LYS A 41 -12.36 -2.99 10.82
CA LYS A 41 -13.46 -3.94 10.85
C LYS A 41 -13.73 -4.60 9.49
N ALA A 42 -13.71 -3.82 8.42
CA ALA A 42 -13.97 -4.33 7.07
C ALA A 42 -12.91 -5.34 6.64
N ARG A 43 -11.65 -5.07 6.91
CA ARG A 43 -10.55 -6.01 6.65
C ARG A 43 -10.69 -7.28 7.48
N ASP A 44 -10.91 -7.14 8.77
CA ASP A 44 -11.01 -8.28 9.69
C ASP A 44 -12.17 -9.19 9.31
N ARG A 45 -13.29 -8.61 8.88
CA ARG A 45 -14.44 -9.35 8.39
C ARG A 45 -14.17 -10.04 7.05
N TRP A 46 -13.48 -9.34 6.15
CA TRP A 46 -13.12 -9.89 4.84
C TRP A 46 -12.15 -11.07 4.94
N ILE A 47 -11.14 -10.96 5.81
CA ILE A 47 -10.20 -12.05 6.08
C ILE A 47 -10.89 -13.17 6.86
N GLY A 48 -11.85 -12.84 7.74
CA GLY A 48 -12.58 -13.79 8.53
C GLY A 48 -11.86 -14.25 9.80
N TRP A 49 -10.89 -13.49 10.27
CA TRP A 49 -10.17 -13.84 11.49
C TRP A 49 -10.81 -13.27 12.76
N SER A 50 -10.56 -13.95 13.88
CA SER A 50 -10.93 -13.47 15.20
C SER A 50 -9.93 -12.39 15.69
N PRO A 51 -10.25 -11.62 16.74
CA PRO A 51 -9.28 -10.72 17.36
C PRO A 51 -8.00 -11.40 17.81
N ARG A 52 -8.08 -12.64 18.27
CA ARG A 52 -6.92 -13.44 18.65
C ARG A 52 -6.04 -13.81 17.47
N GLN A 53 -6.65 -14.23 16.37
CA GLN A 53 -5.95 -14.52 15.12
C GLN A 53 -5.31 -13.26 14.54
N ARG A 54 -6.02 -12.14 14.56
CA ARG A 54 -5.48 -10.84 14.17
C ARG A 54 -4.22 -10.49 14.97
N ALA A 55 -4.26 -10.61 16.27
CA ALA A 55 -3.12 -10.31 17.13
C ALA A 55 -1.87 -11.11 16.74
N ARG A 56 -2.05 -12.35 16.29
CA ARG A 56 -0.95 -13.22 15.87
C ARG A 56 -0.48 -12.99 14.44
N ARG A 57 -1.38 -12.56 13.54
CA ARG A 57 -1.17 -12.60 12.10
C ARG A 57 -1.13 -11.24 11.44
N LEU A 58 -1.34 -10.17 12.20
CA LEU A 58 -1.34 -8.81 11.63
C LEU A 58 -0.02 -8.47 10.94
N GLY A 59 1.09 -9.02 11.40
CA GLY A 59 2.40 -8.86 10.76
C GLY A 59 2.53 -9.47 9.37
N LEU A 60 1.54 -10.27 8.93
CA LEU A 60 1.47 -10.81 7.57
C LEU A 60 0.71 -9.88 6.61
N VAL A 61 0.23 -8.76 7.11
CA VAL A 61 -0.47 -7.73 6.33
C VAL A 61 0.41 -6.49 6.27
N ALA A 62 0.65 -5.98 5.07
CA ALA A 62 1.34 -4.72 4.86
C ALA A 62 0.35 -3.66 4.40
N ASN A 63 0.54 -2.45 4.88
CA ASN A 63 -0.21 -1.28 4.42
C ASN A 63 0.62 -0.51 3.40
N ASN A 64 0.08 -0.28 2.21
CA ASN A 64 0.65 0.67 1.27
C ASN A 64 0.34 2.08 1.77
N SER A 65 1.32 2.68 2.43
CA SER A 65 1.17 3.97 3.09
C SER A 65 1.40 5.16 2.17
N ARG A 66 2.17 4.97 1.11
CA ARG A 66 2.51 6.01 0.14
C ARG A 66 2.64 5.42 -1.25
N PHE A 67 2.07 6.12 -2.21
CA PHE A 67 2.30 5.84 -3.62
C PHE A 67 2.29 7.19 -4.37
N LEU A 68 3.44 7.58 -4.87
CA LEU A 68 3.64 8.82 -5.58
C LEU A 68 4.21 8.55 -6.97
N VAL A 69 3.49 8.94 -7.99
CA VAL A 69 4.01 9.01 -9.36
C VAL A 69 4.42 10.46 -9.61
N LEU A 70 5.62 10.67 -10.15
CA LEU A 70 6.09 12.03 -10.42
C LEU A 70 5.19 12.71 -11.46
N PRO A 71 4.83 14.01 -11.28
CA PRO A 71 3.84 14.68 -12.12
C PRO A 71 4.12 14.65 -13.62
N GLU A 72 5.38 14.79 -14.01
CA GLU A 72 5.78 14.72 -15.41
C GLU A 72 5.62 13.34 -16.03
N ARG A 73 5.38 12.33 -15.23
CA ARG A 73 5.22 10.94 -15.65
C ARG A 73 3.80 10.42 -15.51
N GLU A 74 2.90 11.17 -14.93
CA GLU A 74 1.50 10.78 -14.74
C GLU A 74 0.77 10.52 -16.06
N LYS A 75 1.23 11.16 -17.13
CA LYS A 75 0.65 11.02 -18.48
C LYS A 75 1.01 9.71 -19.17
N LEU A 76 2.00 8.97 -18.67
CA LEU A 76 2.36 7.66 -19.23
C LEU A 76 1.25 6.66 -18.91
N PRO A 77 0.68 5.99 -19.92
CA PRO A 77 -0.42 5.09 -19.70
C PRO A 77 -0.02 3.90 -18.83
N ASN A 78 -0.85 3.59 -17.86
CA ASN A 78 -0.69 2.44 -16.97
C ASN A 78 0.59 2.44 -16.14
N LEU A 79 1.28 3.57 -16.00
CA LEU A 79 2.54 3.62 -15.25
C LEU A 79 2.33 3.20 -13.79
N ALA A 80 1.31 3.75 -13.13
CA ALA A 80 1.03 3.43 -11.73
C ALA A 80 0.75 1.94 -11.53
N SER A 81 -0.10 1.34 -12.36
CA SER A 81 -0.42 -0.08 -12.24
C SER A 81 0.77 -0.98 -12.59
N ARG A 82 1.60 -0.57 -13.53
CA ARG A 82 2.84 -1.31 -13.85
C ARG A 82 3.83 -1.28 -12.69
N VAL A 83 4.04 -0.12 -12.09
CA VAL A 83 4.91 0.03 -10.91
C VAL A 83 4.37 -0.80 -9.74
N LEU A 84 3.09 -0.66 -9.44
CA LEU A 84 2.47 -1.42 -8.36
C LEU A 84 2.56 -2.93 -8.60
N GLY A 85 2.28 -3.38 -9.81
CA GLY A 85 2.39 -4.80 -10.16
C GLY A 85 3.78 -5.38 -9.99
N LEU A 86 4.81 -4.64 -10.43
CA LEU A 86 6.20 -5.05 -10.24
C LEU A 86 6.59 -5.14 -8.77
N VAL A 87 6.19 -4.16 -7.99
CA VAL A 87 6.50 -4.13 -6.55
C VAL A 87 5.78 -5.25 -5.81
N LEU A 88 4.50 -5.49 -6.10
CA LEU A 88 3.74 -6.54 -5.43
C LEU A 88 4.31 -7.94 -5.67
N ARG A 89 4.91 -8.17 -6.82
CA ARG A 89 5.55 -9.48 -7.13
C ARG A 89 6.73 -9.79 -6.25
N ARG A 90 7.43 -8.77 -5.75
CA ARG A 90 8.64 -8.95 -4.95
C ARG A 90 8.47 -8.59 -3.48
N LEU A 91 7.35 -7.96 -3.12
CA LEU A 91 7.15 -7.41 -1.77
C LEU A 91 7.28 -8.48 -0.68
N SER A 92 6.64 -9.62 -0.84
CA SER A 92 6.65 -10.68 0.18
C SER A 92 8.06 -11.22 0.43
N ASP A 93 8.81 -11.48 -0.64
CA ASP A 93 10.19 -11.98 -0.53
C ASP A 93 11.12 -10.94 0.09
N ASP A 94 11.00 -9.69 -0.34
CA ASP A 94 11.82 -8.60 0.20
C ASP A 94 11.49 -8.35 1.68
N TRP A 95 10.21 -8.41 2.05
CA TRP A 95 9.77 -8.26 3.43
C TRP A 95 10.27 -9.40 4.31
N LEU A 96 10.21 -10.61 3.80
CA LEU A 96 10.75 -11.79 4.50
C LEU A 96 12.25 -11.64 4.79
N LYS A 97 13.02 -11.19 3.81
CA LYS A 97 14.47 -10.96 3.98
C LYS A 97 14.78 -9.89 5.02
N LEU A 98 14.00 -8.80 5.04
CA LEU A 98 14.26 -7.68 5.94
C LEU A 98 13.67 -7.87 7.34
N HIS A 99 12.51 -8.49 7.45
CA HIS A 99 11.72 -8.50 8.69
C HIS A 99 11.40 -9.92 9.20
N GLY A 100 11.80 -10.95 8.49
CA GLY A 100 11.65 -12.34 8.93
C GLY A 100 10.27 -12.95 8.78
N LYS A 101 9.33 -12.23 8.14
CA LYS A 101 7.97 -12.73 7.87
C LYS A 101 7.56 -12.39 6.44
N PRO A 102 6.82 -13.27 5.75
CA PRO A 102 6.27 -12.94 4.43
C PRO A 102 5.09 -11.99 4.57
N ILE A 103 4.69 -11.38 3.46
CA ILE A 103 3.43 -10.64 3.36
C ILE A 103 2.44 -11.46 2.55
N LEU A 104 1.26 -11.67 3.12
CA LEU A 104 0.18 -12.44 2.49
C LEU A 104 -0.94 -11.55 1.98
N VAL A 105 -1.14 -10.39 2.59
CA VAL A 105 -2.18 -9.43 2.22
C VAL A 105 -1.59 -8.03 2.22
N VAL A 106 -1.97 -7.25 1.23
CA VAL A 106 -1.65 -5.82 1.18
C VAL A 106 -2.96 -5.04 1.28
N GLU A 107 -2.98 -4.07 2.16
CA GLU A 107 -4.09 -3.13 2.28
C GLU A 107 -3.65 -1.72 1.92
N THR A 108 -4.58 -0.90 1.50
CA THR A 108 -4.35 0.51 1.28
C THR A 108 -5.63 1.30 1.53
N PHE A 109 -5.46 2.57 1.89
CA PHE A 109 -6.56 3.52 2.02
C PHE A 109 -6.50 4.47 0.84
N VAL A 110 -7.60 4.54 0.08
CA VAL A 110 -7.69 5.41 -1.09
C VAL A 110 -8.64 6.56 -0.78
N ASP A 111 -8.17 7.77 -1.00
CA ASP A 111 -9.03 8.95 -0.96
C ASP A 111 -9.78 9.04 -2.29
N GLU A 112 -11.03 8.62 -2.29
CA GLU A 112 -11.87 8.59 -3.49
C GLU A 112 -12.18 9.98 -4.05
N THR A 113 -12.03 11.03 -3.25
CA THR A 113 -12.21 12.40 -3.73
C THR A 113 -11.07 12.85 -4.63
N ARG A 114 -9.88 12.25 -4.47
CA ARG A 114 -8.66 12.56 -5.24
C ARG A 114 -8.28 11.48 -6.23
N TYR A 115 -8.51 10.20 -5.87
CA TYR A 115 -8.04 9.05 -6.63
C TYR A 115 -9.15 8.03 -6.79
N ARG A 116 -9.33 7.52 -7.99
CA ARG A 116 -10.34 6.49 -8.26
C ARG A 116 -9.88 5.07 -7.90
N GLY A 117 -8.67 4.91 -7.41
CA GLY A 117 -8.14 3.58 -7.07
C GLY A 117 -7.94 2.66 -8.28
N THR A 118 -7.88 3.22 -9.48
CA THR A 118 -7.84 2.44 -10.72
C THR A 118 -6.62 1.53 -10.80
N CYS A 119 -5.44 2.02 -10.40
CA CYS A 119 -4.22 1.22 -10.42
C CYS A 119 -4.30 0.03 -9.45
N TYR A 120 -4.93 0.21 -8.30
CA TYR A 120 -5.13 -0.88 -7.33
C TYR A 120 -6.06 -1.95 -7.88
N LYS A 121 -7.19 -1.55 -8.47
CA LYS A 121 -8.12 -2.49 -9.11
C LYS A 121 -7.46 -3.26 -10.24
N ALA A 122 -6.64 -2.59 -11.04
CA ALA A 122 -5.89 -3.23 -12.13
C ALA A 122 -4.89 -4.29 -11.61
N CYS A 123 -4.41 -4.15 -10.37
CA CYS A 123 -3.51 -5.10 -9.73
C CYS A 123 -4.22 -6.12 -8.84
N GLY A 124 -5.53 -6.25 -8.96
CA GLY A 124 -6.30 -7.27 -8.25
C GLY A 124 -6.78 -6.88 -6.85
N PHE A 125 -6.66 -5.61 -6.48
CA PHE A 125 -7.21 -5.13 -5.22
C PHE A 125 -8.74 -5.12 -5.25
N VAL A 126 -9.33 -5.48 -4.14
CA VAL A 126 -10.78 -5.51 -3.96
C VAL A 126 -11.19 -4.44 -2.95
N ALA A 127 -12.21 -3.66 -3.29
CA ALA A 127 -12.77 -2.70 -2.34
C ALA A 127 -13.60 -3.45 -1.29
N ILE A 128 -13.19 -3.36 -0.03
CA ILE A 128 -13.81 -4.12 1.06
C ILE A 128 -14.57 -3.24 2.06
N GLY A 129 -14.48 -1.92 1.94
CA GLY A 129 -15.21 -1.00 2.79
C GLY A 129 -15.06 0.43 2.32
N ALA A 130 -16.12 1.21 2.48
CA ALA A 130 -16.10 2.65 2.34
C ALA A 130 -16.42 3.24 3.70
N ARG A 131 -15.56 4.12 4.17
CA ARG A 131 -15.85 4.93 5.34
C ARG A 131 -16.51 6.20 4.86
N LEU A 132 -17.79 6.35 5.15
CA LEU A 132 -18.45 7.61 4.94
C LEU A 132 -17.80 8.66 5.86
N ALA A 133 -17.46 9.79 5.28
CA ALA A 133 -16.82 10.87 5.98
C ALA A 133 -17.61 11.31 7.20
N SER A 134 -17.08 10.99 8.39
CA SER A 134 -17.21 11.94 9.47
C SER A 134 -16.03 12.89 9.30
N LEU A 135 -16.31 14.12 8.97
CA LEU A 135 -15.42 15.28 9.03
C LEU A 135 -13.97 15.15 8.52
N ASP A 136 -13.33 14.00 8.51
CA ASP A 136 -11.91 13.93 8.28
C ASP A 136 -11.43 13.00 7.18
N GLN A 137 -12.18 12.00 6.76
CA GLN A 137 -11.62 11.08 5.74
C GLN A 137 -12.68 10.16 5.14
N ALA A 138 -12.99 10.37 3.89
CA ALA A 138 -13.56 9.31 3.09
C ALA A 138 -12.39 8.39 2.66
N ALA A 139 -12.21 7.29 3.35
CA ALA A 139 -11.18 6.34 3.01
C ALA A 139 -11.81 5.01 2.59
N THR A 140 -11.42 4.54 1.43
CA THR A 140 -11.74 3.19 0.99
C THR A 140 -10.54 2.29 1.28
N SER A 141 -10.74 1.20 1.97
CA SER A 141 -9.68 0.23 2.15
C SER A 141 -9.75 -0.82 1.04
N HIS A 142 -8.59 -1.16 0.52
CA HIS A 142 -8.42 -2.16 -0.52
C HIS A 142 -7.48 -3.25 -0.02
N GLY A 143 -7.80 -4.47 -0.30
CA GLY A 143 -6.95 -5.61 0.01
C GLY A 143 -6.55 -6.34 -1.26
N ALA A 144 -5.31 -6.83 -1.30
CA ALA A 144 -4.81 -7.72 -2.34
C ALA A 144 -4.63 -9.13 -1.80
N ARG A 145 -4.93 -10.12 -2.64
CA ARG A 145 -4.66 -11.52 -2.36
C ARG A 145 -3.36 -11.98 -2.98
#